data_44a9c41e551e582a0b5c957f2088ecb1
#
_entry.id   44a9c41e551e582a0b5c957f2088ecb1
#
_cell.length_a   1.000
_cell.length_b   1.000
_cell.length_c   1.000
_cell.angle_alpha   90.00
_cell.angle_beta   90.00
_cell.angle_gamma   90.00
#
_symmetry.space_group_name_H-M   'P 1'
#
loop_
_entity.id
_entity.type
_entity.pdbx_description
1 polymer ?
#
loop_
_entity_poly.entity_id
_entity_poly.type
_entity_poly.pdbx_seq_one_letter_code
_entity_poly.pdbx_strand_id
1 'polypeptide(L)'
;MEYASGLIKLKPGSEGKVEEWRSTIASRLDEATATHMDEDVHVESWFTTEINGEKYLLWYLRANSIKRVFEVSQKLKHPIDKFHYDLMAEITAANILAVPLIDISRG
;
A
#
# COMPACT_ATOMS: atom_id res chain seq x y z
N MET A 1 17.17 -3.83 7.34
CA MET A 1 15.83 -3.36 7.00
C MET A 1 15.21 -4.30 5.98
N GLU A 2 13.95 -4.64 6.16
CA GLU A 2 13.24 -5.55 5.27
C GLU A 2 12.49 -4.79 4.19
N TYR A 3 12.08 -5.48 3.13
CA TYR A 3 11.29 -4.90 2.06
C TYR A 3 10.28 -5.91 1.55
N ALA A 4 9.19 -5.39 0.99
CA ALA A 4 8.13 -6.19 0.41
C ALA A 4 7.49 -5.43 -0.75
N SER A 5 6.87 -6.16 -1.66
CA SER A 5 6.15 -5.59 -2.78
C SER A 5 5.05 -6.54 -3.24
N GLY A 6 4.08 -6.01 -3.94
CA GLY A 6 3.01 -6.81 -4.49
C GLY A 6 2.20 -6.05 -5.52
N LEU A 7 1.34 -6.79 -6.21
CA LEU A 7 0.40 -6.26 -7.17
C LEU A 7 -1.02 -6.49 -6.66
N ILE A 8 -1.85 -5.47 -6.82
CA ILE A 8 -3.28 -5.54 -6.57
C ILE A 8 -3.99 -5.41 -7.91
N LYS A 9 -4.63 -6.50 -8.36
CA LYS A 9 -5.45 -6.45 -9.55
C LYS A 9 -6.72 -5.68 -9.23
N LEU A 10 -7.04 -4.68 -10.05
CA LEU A 10 -8.21 -3.83 -9.83
C LEU A 10 -9.45 -4.43 -10.46
N LYS A 11 -10.59 -4.29 -9.78
CA LYS A 11 -11.89 -4.59 -10.38
C LYS A 11 -12.14 -3.60 -11.52
N PRO A 12 -12.84 -4.01 -12.60
CA PRO A 12 -13.21 -3.09 -13.67
C PRO A 12 -13.98 -1.88 -13.12
N GLY A 13 -13.69 -0.70 -13.66
CA GLY A 13 -14.38 0.53 -13.25
C GLY A 13 -13.89 1.13 -11.94
N SER A 14 -12.71 0.77 -11.46
CA SER A 14 -12.16 1.25 -10.18
C SER A 14 -11.42 2.58 -10.29
N GLU A 15 -11.27 3.16 -11.47
CA GLU A 15 -10.43 4.35 -11.67
C GLU A 15 -10.84 5.52 -10.78
N GLY A 16 -12.15 5.77 -10.64
CA GLY A 16 -12.66 6.83 -9.77
C GLY A 16 -12.31 6.62 -8.31
N LYS A 17 -12.39 5.38 -7.83
CA LYS A 17 -12.05 5.02 -6.46
C LYS A 17 -10.54 5.14 -6.21
N VAL A 18 -9.72 4.74 -7.17
CA VAL A 18 -8.26 4.89 -7.08
C VAL A 18 -7.90 6.38 -6.97
N GLU A 19 -8.52 7.23 -7.77
CA GLU A 19 -8.28 8.68 -7.70
C GLU A 19 -8.75 9.27 -6.37
N GLU A 20 -9.90 8.84 -5.86
CA GLU A 20 -10.38 9.23 -4.52
C GLU A 20 -9.37 8.84 -3.44
N TRP A 21 -8.87 7.62 -3.47
CA TRP A 21 -7.86 7.13 -2.54
C TRP A 21 -6.59 7.97 -2.63
N ARG A 22 -6.07 8.17 -3.84
CA ARG A 22 -4.84 8.93 -4.06
C ARG A 22 -4.96 10.36 -3.54
N SER A 23 -6.03 11.05 -3.90
CA SER A 23 -6.22 12.44 -3.49
C SER A 23 -6.45 12.59 -1.99
N THR A 24 -7.17 11.65 -1.37
CA THR A 24 -7.40 11.66 0.06
C THR A 24 -6.10 11.45 0.83
N ILE A 25 -5.29 10.46 0.45
CA ILE A 25 -3.98 10.23 1.07
C ILE A 25 -3.09 11.46 0.90
N ALA A 26 -3.03 12.02 -0.31
CA ALA A 26 -2.21 13.20 -0.59
C ALA A 26 -2.63 14.42 0.24
N SER A 27 -3.91 14.56 0.57
CA SER A 27 -4.43 15.66 1.38
C SER A 27 -4.26 15.42 2.89
N ARG A 28 -3.90 14.21 3.30
CA ARG A 28 -3.79 13.80 4.72
C ARG A 28 -2.44 13.15 5.00
N LEU A 29 -1.36 13.70 4.43
CA LEU A 29 -0.01 13.14 4.57
C LEU A 29 0.46 13.09 6.02
N ASP A 30 0.06 14.05 6.85
CA ASP A 30 0.44 14.05 8.27
C ASP A 30 -0.11 12.80 8.98
N GLU A 31 -1.35 12.42 8.69
CA GLU A 31 -1.94 11.22 9.26
C GLU A 31 -1.26 9.97 8.72
N ALA A 32 -0.99 9.92 7.42
CA ALA A 32 -0.28 8.78 6.81
C ALA A 32 1.12 8.63 7.41
N THR A 33 1.84 9.73 7.61
CA THR A 33 3.15 9.72 8.24
C THR A 33 3.07 9.20 9.68
N ALA A 34 2.02 9.59 10.42
CA ALA A 34 1.81 9.09 11.79
C ALA A 34 1.62 7.56 11.80
N THR A 35 0.90 7.00 10.82
CA THR A 35 0.76 5.53 10.72
C THR A 35 2.11 4.87 10.45
N HIS A 36 2.93 5.47 9.60
CA HIS A 36 4.28 4.98 9.30
C HIS A 36 5.16 4.95 10.54
N MET A 37 5.03 5.95 11.42
CA MET A 37 5.80 5.96 12.67
C MET A 37 5.38 4.82 13.61
N ASP A 38 4.08 4.56 13.74
CA ASP A 38 3.56 3.46 14.55
C ASP A 38 4.01 2.10 14.03
N GLU A 39 4.06 1.95 12.71
CA GLU A 39 4.40 0.71 12.04
C GLU A 39 5.90 0.55 11.81
N ASP A 40 6.67 1.59 12.09
CA ASP A 40 8.11 1.65 11.82
C ASP A 40 8.43 1.47 10.33
N VAL A 41 7.59 2.07 9.48
CA VAL A 41 7.75 2.09 8.02
C VAL A 41 8.64 3.25 7.63
N HIS A 42 9.62 2.98 6.80
CA HIS A 42 10.54 3.99 6.28
C HIS A 42 10.15 4.49 4.91
N VAL A 43 9.64 3.61 4.05
CA VAL A 43 9.20 3.97 2.69
C VAL A 43 7.96 3.16 2.36
N GLU A 44 7.00 3.84 1.80
CA GLU A 44 5.84 3.22 1.17
C GLU A 44 5.57 3.95 -0.14
N SER A 45 5.55 3.24 -1.25
CA SER A 45 5.33 3.82 -2.57
C SER A 45 4.28 3.01 -3.33
N TRP A 46 3.47 3.71 -4.10
CA TRP A 46 2.39 3.11 -4.87
C TRP A 46 2.48 3.56 -6.32
N PHE A 47 2.26 2.63 -7.23
CA PHE A 47 2.32 2.88 -8.66
C PHE A 47 1.09 2.28 -9.31
N THR A 48 0.68 2.83 -10.46
CA THR A 48 -0.29 2.18 -11.33
C THR A 48 0.44 1.54 -12.50
N THR A 49 -0.09 0.41 -12.96
CA THR A 49 0.42 -0.23 -14.17
C THR A 49 -0.70 -1.00 -14.86
N GLU A 50 -0.46 -1.36 -16.11
CA GLU A 50 -1.42 -2.12 -16.92
C GLU A 50 -0.69 -3.30 -17.55
N ILE A 51 -1.30 -4.48 -17.46
CA ILE A 51 -0.76 -5.72 -18.01
C ILE A 51 -1.89 -6.40 -18.78
N ASN A 52 -1.70 -6.60 -20.09
CA ASN A 52 -2.69 -7.24 -20.97
C ASN A 52 -4.09 -6.61 -20.87
N GLY A 53 -4.15 -5.28 -20.82
CA GLY A 53 -5.40 -4.54 -20.73
C GLY A 53 -6.04 -4.49 -19.36
N GLU A 54 -5.46 -5.12 -18.35
CA GLU A 54 -5.96 -5.11 -16.99
C GLU A 54 -5.14 -4.16 -16.12
N LYS A 55 -5.80 -3.45 -15.22
CA LYS A 55 -5.16 -2.43 -14.39
C LYS A 55 -4.80 -2.97 -13.02
N TYR A 56 -3.64 -2.54 -12.53
CA TYR A 56 -3.07 -2.97 -11.26
C TYR A 56 -2.55 -1.76 -10.49
N LEU A 57 -2.53 -1.89 -9.16
CA LEU A 57 -1.68 -1.09 -8.29
C LEU A 57 -0.46 -1.92 -7.91
N LEU A 58 0.71 -1.31 -7.98
CA LEU A 58 1.95 -1.90 -7.50
C LEU A 58 2.35 -1.14 -6.23
N TRP A 59 2.62 -1.87 -5.14
CA TRP A 59 3.09 -1.26 -3.91
C TRP A 59 4.48 -1.75 -3.54
N TYR A 60 5.22 -0.89 -2.87
CA TYR A 60 6.54 -1.19 -2.33
C TYR A 60 6.61 -0.68 -0.89
N LEU A 61 7.19 -1.47 -0.02
CA LEU A 61 7.29 -1.16 1.39
C LEU A 61 8.68 -1.48 1.90
N ARG A 62 9.26 -0.56 2.66
CA ARG A 62 10.52 -0.78 3.36
C ARG A 62 10.33 -0.43 4.83
N ALA A 63 10.70 -1.36 5.71
CA ALA A 63 10.47 -1.23 7.14
C ALA A 63 11.48 -2.07 7.92
N ASN A 64 11.57 -1.83 9.22
CA ASN A 64 12.42 -2.66 10.07
C ASN A 64 11.90 -4.09 10.15
N SER A 65 10.57 -4.27 10.23
CA SER A 65 9.93 -5.59 10.24
C SER A 65 8.63 -5.56 9.45
N ILE A 66 8.59 -6.26 8.34
CA ILE A 66 7.38 -6.36 7.50
C ILE A 66 6.25 -7.04 8.27
N LYS A 67 6.55 -8.09 9.03
CA LYS A 67 5.55 -8.77 9.86
C LYS A 67 4.89 -7.79 10.83
N ARG A 68 5.68 -6.95 11.50
CA ARG A 68 5.18 -5.96 12.44
C ARG A 68 4.28 -4.93 11.75
N VAL A 69 4.65 -4.49 10.54
CA VAL A 69 3.84 -3.55 9.77
C VAL A 69 2.41 -4.09 9.59
N PHE A 70 2.29 -5.33 9.14
CA PHE A 70 0.98 -5.93 8.93
C PHE A 70 0.21 -6.15 10.24
N GLU A 71 0.89 -6.55 11.30
CA GLU A 71 0.26 -6.73 12.62
C GLU A 71 -0.29 -5.40 13.16
N VAL A 72 0.50 -4.33 13.08
CA VAL A 72 0.10 -3.02 13.60
C VAL A 72 -0.99 -2.40 12.74
N SER A 73 -0.89 -2.52 11.41
CA SER A 73 -1.88 -1.94 10.48
C SER A 73 -3.27 -2.52 10.68
N GLN A 74 -3.37 -3.80 11.05
CA GLN A 74 -4.66 -4.45 11.29
C GLN A 74 -5.41 -3.88 12.50
N LYS A 75 -4.73 -3.16 13.37
CA LYS A 75 -5.37 -2.53 14.55
C LYS A 75 -6.19 -1.30 14.20
N LEU A 76 -6.04 -0.76 12.99
CA LEU A 76 -6.80 0.38 12.47
C LEU A 76 -6.84 1.57 13.44
N LYS A 77 -5.69 1.94 14.01
CA LYS A 77 -5.58 2.98 15.04
C LYS A 77 -5.96 4.38 14.55
N HIS A 78 -5.76 4.66 13.28
CA HIS A 78 -6.00 5.98 12.70
C HIS A 78 -7.16 5.91 11.72
N PRO A 79 -8.01 6.96 11.62
CA PRO A 79 -9.10 6.98 10.62
C PRO A 79 -8.63 6.76 9.19
N ILE A 80 -7.43 7.21 8.85
CA ILE A 80 -6.84 7.02 7.52
C ILE A 80 -6.59 5.53 7.23
N ASP A 81 -6.25 4.73 8.24
CA ASP A 81 -6.08 3.28 8.08
C ASP A 81 -7.39 2.62 7.68
N LYS A 82 -8.48 2.97 8.37
CA LYS A 82 -9.80 2.43 8.06
C LYS A 82 -10.23 2.84 6.65
N PHE A 83 -10.05 4.10 6.28
CA PHE A 83 -10.35 4.59 4.94
C PHE A 83 -9.59 3.78 3.89
N HIS A 84 -8.29 3.59 4.09
CA HIS A 84 -7.42 2.85 3.18
C HIS A 84 -7.91 1.40 3.02
N TYR A 85 -8.11 0.68 4.11
CA TYR A 85 -8.50 -0.72 4.04
C TYR A 85 -9.88 -0.93 3.47
N ASP A 86 -10.85 -0.07 3.82
CA ASP A 86 -12.21 -0.16 3.30
C ASP A 86 -12.21 0.06 1.78
N LEU A 87 -11.48 1.06 1.30
CA LEU A 87 -11.41 1.37 -0.13
C LEU A 87 -10.68 0.27 -0.90
N MET A 88 -9.56 -0.23 -0.37
CA MET A 88 -8.84 -1.35 -0.98
C MET A 88 -9.71 -2.59 -1.09
N ALA A 89 -10.52 -2.88 -0.08
CA ALA A 89 -11.45 -4.01 -0.13
C ALA A 89 -12.47 -3.87 -1.27
N GLU A 90 -12.91 -2.63 -1.55
CA GLU A 90 -13.88 -2.38 -2.63
C GLU A 90 -13.29 -2.59 -4.02
N ILE A 91 -12.01 -2.24 -4.24
CA ILE A 91 -11.42 -2.19 -5.58
C ILE A 91 -10.56 -3.42 -5.92
N THR A 92 -10.22 -4.26 -4.95
CA THR A 92 -9.28 -5.37 -5.15
C THR A 92 -9.98 -6.60 -5.69
N ALA A 93 -9.59 -7.03 -6.89
CA ALA A 93 -10.02 -8.30 -7.47
C ALA A 93 -9.10 -9.45 -7.04
N ALA A 94 -7.81 -9.20 -6.93
CA ALA A 94 -6.83 -10.21 -6.51
C ALA A 94 -5.58 -9.54 -5.95
N ASN A 95 -4.92 -10.22 -5.02
CA ASN A 95 -3.62 -9.81 -4.48
C ASN A 95 -2.55 -10.79 -4.96
N ILE A 96 -1.45 -10.25 -5.46
CA ILE A 96 -0.32 -11.03 -5.95
C ILE A 96 0.91 -10.55 -5.19
N LEU A 97 1.43 -11.38 -4.28
CA LEU A 97 2.65 -11.03 -3.55
C LEU A 97 3.87 -11.29 -4.42
N ALA A 98 4.79 -10.33 -4.44
CA ALA A 98 6.09 -10.51 -5.04
C ALA A 98 7.01 -11.19 -4.02
N VAL A 99 7.86 -12.09 -4.51
CA VAL A 99 8.85 -12.76 -3.66
C VAL A 99 10.15 -11.97 -3.74
N PRO A 100 10.68 -11.48 -2.61
CA PRO A 100 11.96 -10.76 -2.61
C PRO A 100 13.08 -11.64 -3.18
N LEU A 101 13.87 -11.06 -4.07
CA LEU A 101 14.96 -11.78 -4.72
C LEU A 101 16.32 -11.23 -4.29
N ILE A 102 16.49 -9.93 -4.38
CA ILE A 102 17.74 -9.26 -4.00
C ILE A 102 17.43 -7.82 -3.59
N ASP A 103 18.13 -7.34 -2.57
CA ASP A 103 18.06 -5.96 -2.14
C ASP A 103 19.47 -5.37 -2.12
N ILE A 104 19.66 -4.31 -2.89
CA ILE A 104 20.95 -3.61 -2.95
C ILE A 104 20.69 -2.21 -2.46
N SER A 105 21.28 -1.86 -1.33
CA SER A 105 21.04 -0.56 -0.68
C SER A 105 22.36 0.01 -0.17
N ARG A 106 22.52 1.34 -0.31
CA ARG A 106 23.70 2.04 0.20
C ARG A 106 23.52 2.53 1.65
N GLY A 107 22.30 2.47 2.18
CA GLY A 107 22.07 3.02 3.50
C GLY A 107 21.02 2.33 4.32
#